data_4d1d3d0a940162db7d14727fe1053d48
#
_entry.id   4d1d3d0a940162db7d14727fe1053d48
#
_cell.length_a   1.000
_cell.length_b   1.000
_cell.length_c   1.000
_cell.angle_alpha   90.00
_cell.angle_beta   90.00
_cell.angle_gamma   90.00
#
_symmetry.space_group_name_H-M   'P 1'
#
loop_
_entity.id
_entity.type
_entity.pdbx_description
1 polymer ?
#
loop_
_entity_poly.entity_id
_entity_poly.type
_entity_poly.pdbx_seq_one_letter_code
_entity_poly.pdbx_strand_id
1 'polypeptide(L)'
;MKSFRIDDEAAASTVSIEKAVLNASKRKRSRKDVQRRLEDMEATIALIQGLIENGTYSPRVHQEVVINENGPHKERKIIKPDYYPEQIMHHVAVQALQPCIMYGMSAFVLGSIPGRGAHCGKHYIEKWLREDEKHTRIIGKLDIRHFFQSVDHDILKDWIHKKIRPGKIRDVCDLIIDGVEEGLPLGFYTSQWFSNFLLQPLDHLIMEELHVSHMARYMDDIVIFGANKKVIHAAMEAIDLYLWNNFRLQVKKNWQVFRMEYTTTEYAIECEKLANLYELSKALPVKHRLKMYKGRRKIFLKATARNENVMDEYLAKYGGTAEPIRMTHGRALDFMGFEFHRDRTVLRKSIMIS
;
A
#
# COMPACT_ATOMS: atom_id res chain seq x y z
N MET A 1 6.74 25.97 2.91
CA MET A 1 6.80 24.62 3.52
C MET A 1 7.29 24.78 4.96
N LYS A 2 6.67 24.12 5.96
CA LYS A 2 7.10 24.19 7.35
C LYS A 2 8.33 23.32 7.58
N SER A 3 9.38 23.87 8.21
CA SER A 3 10.55 23.10 8.66
C SER A 3 10.53 22.94 10.19
N PHE A 4 11.05 21.84 10.67
CA PHE A 4 11.07 21.46 12.08
C PHE A 4 12.50 21.60 12.65
N ARG A 5 12.58 22.01 13.90
CA ARG A 5 13.80 21.90 14.69
C ARG A 5 13.67 20.68 15.58
N ILE A 6 14.61 19.76 15.47
CA ILE A 6 14.74 18.66 16.42
C ILE A 6 15.43 19.19 17.67
N ASP A 7 14.94 18.78 18.81
CA ASP A 7 15.60 19.02 20.08
C ASP A 7 16.66 17.92 20.28
N ASP A 8 17.89 18.27 19.90
CA ASP A 8 19.03 17.34 19.97
C ASP A 8 19.34 16.94 21.43
N GLU A 9 19.15 17.86 22.41
CA GLU A 9 19.37 17.58 23.83
C GLU A 9 18.32 16.60 24.35
N ALA A 10 17.05 16.82 24.03
CA ALA A 10 15.99 15.87 24.36
C ALA A 10 16.19 14.50 23.69
N ALA A 11 16.66 14.48 22.44
CA ALA A 11 16.96 13.23 21.73
C ALA A 11 18.14 12.46 22.35
N ALA A 12 19.15 13.18 22.86
CA ALA A 12 20.31 12.62 23.54
C ALA A 12 20.08 12.41 25.04
N SER A 13 18.89 12.70 25.58
CA SER A 13 18.61 12.50 27.01
C SER A 13 18.63 11.02 27.40
N THR A 14 18.97 10.75 28.65
CA THR A 14 18.94 9.41 29.26
C THR A 14 17.62 8.68 28.98
N VAL A 15 16.50 9.36 29.19
CA VAL A 15 15.15 8.78 28.98
C VAL A 15 14.90 8.40 27.52
N SER A 16 15.33 9.24 26.58
CA SER A 16 15.16 8.97 25.15
C SER A 16 16.00 7.80 24.70
N ILE A 17 17.27 7.74 25.14
CA ILE A 17 18.19 6.67 24.76
C ILE A 17 17.80 5.36 25.41
N GLU A 18 17.43 5.35 26.69
CA GLU A 18 16.91 4.15 27.37
C GLU A 18 15.71 3.56 26.60
N LYS A 19 14.76 4.40 26.22
CA LYS A 19 13.62 4.00 25.38
C LYS A 19 14.07 3.42 24.04
N ALA A 20 15.11 3.98 23.41
CA ALA A 20 15.66 3.46 22.16
C ALA A 20 16.29 2.09 22.35
N VAL A 21 17.09 1.89 23.41
CA VAL A 21 17.71 0.62 23.79
C VAL A 21 16.64 -0.46 23.99
N LEU A 22 15.61 -0.14 24.79
CA LEU A 22 14.51 -1.05 25.07
C LEU A 22 13.69 -1.40 23.82
N ASN A 23 13.44 -0.43 22.94
CA ASN A 23 12.74 -0.67 21.69
C ASN A 23 13.57 -1.52 20.71
N ALA A 24 14.85 -1.25 20.59
CA ALA A 24 15.76 -2.02 19.76
C ALA A 24 15.92 -3.48 20.25
N SER A 25 15.77 -3.71 21.56
CA SER A 25 15.89 -5.06 22.17
C SER A 25 14.66 -5.96 21.96
N LYS A 26 13.51 -5.40 21.56
CA LYS A 26 12.28 -6.18 21.39
C LYS A 26 12.49 -7.38 20.46
N ARG A 27 12.06 -8.56 20.90
CA ARG A 27 12.22 -9.87 20.21
C ARG A 27 13.67 -10.33 20.01
N LYS A 28 14.66 -9.69 20.69
CA LYS A 28 16.08 -10.01 20.58
C LYS A 28 16.76 -10.21 21.93
N ARG A 29 16.00 -10.19 23.04
CA ARG A 29 16.53 -10.26 24.41
C ARG A 29 17.26 -11.56 24.74
N SER A 30 17.10 -12.63 23.96
CA SER A 30 17.85 -13.88 24.10
C SER A 30 19.27 -13.81 23.53
N ARG A 31 19.61 -12.77 22.79
CA ARG A 31 20.95 -12.60 22.20
C ARG A 31 21.93 -12.07 23.26
N LYS A 32 23.12 -12.67 23.34
CA LYS A 32 24.18 -12.29 24.30
C LYS A 32 24.64 -10.83 24.17
N ASP A 33 24.76 -10.32 22.94
CA ASP A 33 25.13 -8.93 22.68
C ASP A 33 24.06 -7.94 23.19
N VAL A 34 22.79 -8.30 23.11
CA VAL A 34 21.68 -7.51 23.64
C VAL A 34 21.65 -7.56 25.15
N GLN A 35 21.80 -8.75 25.76
CA GLN A 35 21.80 -8.94 27.23
C GLN A 35 22.88 -8.10 27.88
N ARG A 36 24.12 -8.15 27.36
CA ARG A 36 25.23 -7.34 27.89
C ARG A 36 24.92 -5.85 27.96
N ARG A 37 24.21 -5.32 26.94
CA ARG A 37 23.85 -3.90 26.88
C ARG A 37 22.68 -3.55 27.77
N LEU A 38 21.78 -4.50 28.03
CA LEU A 38 20.67 -4.32 28.97
C LEU A 38 21.11 -4.46 30.43
N GLU A 39 22.11 -5.31 30.71
CA GLU A 39 22.69 -5.50 32.06
C GLU A 39 23.46 -4.25 32.50
N ASP A 40 24.14 -3.59 31.58
CA ASP A 40 24.86 -2.32 31.81
C ASP A 40 24.20 -1.16 31.05
N MET A 41 23.01 -0.82 31.48
CA MET A 41 22.18 0.19 30.81
C MET A 41 22.81 1.59 30.92
N GLU A 42 23.37 1.95 32.08
CA GLU A 42 23.96 3.27 32.31
C GLU A 42 25.17 3.50 31.39
N ALA A 43 26.08 2.53 31.31
CA ALA A 43 27.19 2.63 30.39
C ALA A 43 26.77 2.62 28.93
N THR A 44 25.75 1.84 28.59
CA THR A 44 25.20 1.83 27.21
C THR A 44 24.62 3.19 26.84
N ILE A 45 23.88 3.85 27.73
CA ILE A 45 23.33 5.19 27.54
C ILE A 45 24.46 6.18 27.38
N ALA A 46 25.44 6.22 28.29
CA ALA A 46 26.56 7.15 28.26
C ALA A 46 27.36 7.04 26.94
N LEU A 47 27.56 5.81 26.44
CA LEU A 47 28.25 5.58 25.15
C LEU A 47 27.44 6.15 23.97
N ILE A 48 26.13 5.94 23.93
CA ILE A 48 25.27 6.47 22.85
C ILE A 48 25.18 7.99 22.92
N GLN A 49 25.06 8.57 24.13
CA GLN A 49 25.12 10.03 24.33
C GLN A 49 26.42 10.61 23.77
N GLY A 50 27.56 10.02 24.13
CA GLY A 50 28.87 10.46 23.63
C GLY A 50 28.97 10.41 22.11
N LEU A 51 28.41 9.39 21.45
CA LEU A 51 28.38 9.31 19.97
C LEU A 51 27.59 10.44 19.34
N ILE A 52 26.47 10.84 19.95
CA ILE A 52 25.62 11.92 19.45
C ILE A 52 26.24 13.28 19.75
N GLU A 53 26.65 13.51 21.00
CA GLU A 53 27.14 14.82 21.47
C GLU A 53 28.44 15.22 20.82
N ASN A 54 29.36 14.26 20.63
CA ASN A 54 30.66 14.51 20.02
C ASN A 54 30.63 14.38 18.47
N GLY A 55 29.52 13.96 17.87
CA GLY A 55 29.42 13.73 16.42
C GLY A 55 30.36 12.62 15.93
N THR A 56 30.65 11.63 16.78
CA THR A 56 31.60 10.55 16.48
C THR A 56 30.93 9.25 16.04
N TYR A 57 29.61 9.26 15.86
CA TYR A 57 28.92 8.13 15.29
C TYR A 57 29.39 7.91 13.84
N SER A 58 29.79 6.68 13.55
CA SER A 58 30.16 6.23 12.20
C SER A 58 29.53 4.86 11.98
N PRO A 59 28.69 4.72 10.95
CA PRO A 59 28.11 3.43 10.60
C PRO A 59 29.19 2.39 10.31
N ARG A 60 28.96 1.17 10.76
CA ARG A 60 29.86 0.04 10.51
C ARG A 60 29.53 -0.63 9.19
N VAL A 61 30.49 -1.36 8.64
CA VAL A 61 30.22 -2.27 7.52
C VAL A 61 29.25 -3.35 8.00
N HIS A 62 28.13 -3.46 7.30
CA HIS A 62 27.03 -4.35 7.69
C HIS A 62 27.13 -5.71 7.01
N GLN A 63 26.66 -6.73 7.71
CA GLN A 63 26.59 -8.08 7.18
C GLN A 63 25.36 -8.25 6.29
N GLU A 64 25.56 -8.62 5.04
CA GLU A 64 24.46 -9.01 4.14
C GLU A 64 24.02 -10.45 4.41
N VAL A 65 22.73 -10.69 4.45
CA VAL A 65 22.12 -12.01 4.57
C VAL A 65 21.08 -12.16 3.48
N VAL A 66 21.17 -13.22 2.68
CA VAL A 66 20.15 -13.55 1.70
C VAL A 66 19.07 -14.41 2.36
N ILE A 67 17.83 -13.98 2.26
CA ILE A 67 16.65 -14.72 2.76
C ILE A 67 15.79 -15.12 1.56
N ASN A 68 15.42 -16.40 1.51
CA ASN A 68 14.45 -16.90 0.54
C ASN A 68 13.04 -16.66 1.05
N GLU A 69 12.28 -15.80 0.40
CA GLU A 69 10.89 -15.51 0.73
C GLU A 69 9.96 -16.36 -0.15
N ASN A 70 9.12 -17.19 0.47
CA ASN A 70 8.09 -18.00 -0.19
C ASN A 70 8.60 -18.97 -1.28
N GLY A 71 9.76 -19.62 -1.08
CA GLY A 71 10.28 -20.65 -1.97
C GLY A 71 11.56 -20.24 -2.73
N PRO A 72 12.12 -21.14 -3.56
CA PRO A 72 13.49 -20.97 -4.12
C PRO A 72 13.63 -19.85 -5.17
N HIS A 73 12.59 -19.09 -5.47
CA HIS A 73 12.59 -18.13 -6.58
C HIS A 73 12.55 -16.65 -6.18
N LYS A 74 12.56 -16.32 -4.88
CA LYS A 74 12.54 -14.92 -4.45
C LYS A 74 13.57 -14.66 -3.34
N GLU A 75 14.80 -14.47 -3.76
CA GLU A 75 15.87 -14.05 -2.88
C GLU A 75 15.72 -12.55 -2.51
N ARG A 76 15.85 -12.25 -1.22
CA ARG A 76 15.98 -10.88 -0.74
C ARG A 76 17.26 -10.71 0.04
N LYS A 77 18.06 -9.75 -0.35
CA LYS A 77 19.19 -9.28 0.43
C LYS A 77 18.69 -8.44 1.60
N ILE A 78 19.03 -8.83 2.80
CA ILE A 78 18.72 -8.10 4.03
C ILE A 78 20.03 -7.71 4.68
N ILE A 79 20.15 -6.44 5.04
CA ILE A 79 21.27 -5.97 5.84
C ILE A 79 20.88 -6.03 7.30
N LYS A 80 21.67 -6.74 8.11
CA LYS A 80 21.48 -6.84 9.55
C LYS A 80 22.42 -5.89 10.27
N PRO A 81 21.94 -4.74 10.73
CA PRO A 81 22.76 -3.87 11.54
C PRO A 81 23.05 -4.52 12.90
N ASP A 82 24.23 -4.26 13.46
CA ASP A 82 24.57 -4.66 14.79
C ASP A 82 23.60 -4.05 15.81
N TYR A 83 23.39 -4.72 16.94
CA TYR A 83 22.52 -4.16 17.97
C TYR A 83 23.08 -2.85 18.53
N TYR A 84 24.38 -2.84 18.83
CA TYR A 84 25.11 -1.67 19.31
C TYR A 84 26.28 -1.31 18.37
N PRO A 85 26.41 -0.05 17.99
CA PRO A 85 25.50 1.07 18.29
C PRO A 85 24.33 1.19 17.29
N GLU A 86 24.37 0.49 16.15
CA GLU A 86 23.59 0.74 14.95
C GLU A 86 22.07 0.76 15.21
N GLN A 87 21.51 -0.37 15.69
CA GLN A 87 20.07 -0.44 15.88
C GLN A 87 19.57 0.58 16.92
N ILE A 88 20.38 0.85 17.96
CA ILE A 88 20.03 1.86 18.97
C ILE A 88 20.02 3.24 18.34
N MET A 89 21.01 3.60 17.52
CA MET A 89 21.08 4.89 16.82
C MET A 89 19.91 5.07 15.85
N HIS A 90 19.54 4.02 15.10
CA HIS A 90 18.34 4.03 14.26
C HIS A 90 17.07 4.32 15.06
N HIS A 91 16.94 3.74 16.26
CA HIS A 91 15.79 4.01 17.14
C HIS A 91 15.81 5.41 17.70
N VAL A 92 16.96 5.97 18.09
CA VAL A 92 17.10 7.37 18.54
C VAL A 92 16.69 8.32 17.42
N ALA A 93 17.25 8.14 16.21
CA ALA A 93 16.93 8.96 15.06
C ALA A 93 15.41 8.94 14.76
N VAL A 94 14.80 7.76 14.66
CA VAL A 94 13.37 7.63 14.39
C VAL A 94 12.52 8.25 15.50
N GLN A 95 12.85 8.04 16.77
CA GLN A 95 12.09 8.62 17.89
C GLN A 95 12.08 10.16 17.82
N ALA A 96 13.22 10.76 17.47
CA ALA A 96 13.34 12.20 17.34
C ALA A 96 12.61 12.76 16.12
N LEU A 97 12.65 12.03 14.99
CA LEU A 97 12.01 12.47 13.74
C LEU A 97 10.52 12.14 13.66
N GLN A 98 10.05 11.16 14.39
CA GLN A 98 8.67 10.68 14.29
C GLN A 98 7.62 11.78 14.33
N PRO A 99 7.65 12.76 15.25
CA PRO A 99 6.67 13.84 15.25
C PRO A 99 6.66 14.66 13.95
N CYS A 100 7.83 14.90 13.36
CA CYS A 100 7.97 15.63 12.09
C CYS A 100 7.44 14.82 10.92
N ILE A 101 7.77 13.53 10.87
CA ILE A 101 7.30 12.62 9.83
C ILE A 101 5.79 12.48 9.89
N MET A 102 5.24 12.29 11.08
CA MET A 102 3.79 12.13 11.28
C MET A 102 2.97 13.38 10.96
N TYR A 103 3.56 14.58 11.09
CA TYR A 103 2.85 15.85 10.88
C TYR A 103 2.23 16.00 9.48
N GLY A 104 2.89 15.53 8.45
CA GLY A 104 2.37 15.60 7.06
C GLY A 104 1.86 14.29 6.50
N MET A 105 1.78 13.26 7.34
CA MET A 105 1.47 11.91 6.87
C MET A 105 -0.03 11.68 6.77
N SER A 106 -0.50 11.31 5.59
CA SER A 106 -1.88 10.91 5.36
C SER A 106 -2.32 9.78 6.30
N ALA A 107 -3.58 9.82 6.75
CA ALA A 107 -4.18 8.74 7.54
C ALA A 107 -4.20 7.40 6.80
N PHE A 108 -4.16 7.45 5.48
CA PHE A 108 -4.25 6.28 4.60
C PHE A 108 -2.88 5.68 4.21
N VAL A 109 -1.80 6.18 4.81
CA VAL A 109 -0.48 5.53 4.81
C VAL A 109 -0.48 4.49 5.92
N LEU A 110 -0.38 3.22 5.57
CA LEU A 110 -0.68 2.09 6.45
C LEU A 110 0.55 1.26 6.81
N GLY A 111 1.55 1.23 5.92
CA GLY A 111 2.72 0.38 6.08
C GLY A 111 3.68 0.90 7.14
N SER A 112 4.03 0.07 8.12
CA SER A 112 5.09 0.33 9.11
C SER A 112 4.91 1.57 10.01
N ILE A 113 3.67 2.00 10.19
CA ILE A 113 3.30 3.11 11.07
C ILE A 113 2.64 2.55 12.34
N PRO A 114 3.05 2.98 13.54
CA PRO A 114 2.43 2.56 14.79
C PRO A 114 0.92 2.82 14.81
N GLY A 115 0.14 1.83 15.26
CA GLY A 115 -1.32 1.90 15.30
C GLY A 115 -2.00 1.78 13.94
N ARG A 116 -1.24 1.60 12.85
CA ARG A 116 -1.74 1.37 11.48
C ARG A 116 -1.27 -0.01 11.00
N GLY A 117 -1.68 -0.43 9.84
CA GLY A 117 -1.29 -1.72 9.28
C GLY A 117 -2.38 -2.31 8.40
N ALA A 118 -2.23 -3.56 8.00
CA ALA A 118 -3.14 -4.24 7.10
C ALA A 118 -4.60 -4.29 7.63
N HIS A 119 -4.80 -4.47 8.94
CA HIS A 119 -6.14 -4.46 9.56
C HIS A 119 -6.78 -3.07 9.55
N CYS A 120 -6.00 -2.01 9.80
CA CYS A 120 -6.49 -0.63 9.70
C CYS A 120 -6.90 -0.32 8.25
N GLY A 121 -6.06 -0.70 7.28
CA GLY A 121 -6.37 -0.55 5.86
C GLY A 121 -7.59 -1.35 5.43
N LYS A 122 -7.73 -2.58 5.93
CA LYS A 122 -8.93 -3.40 5.72
C LYS A 122 -10.19 -2.64 6.14
N HIS A 123 -10.18 -2.06 7.34
CA HIS A 123 -11.32 -1.30 7.85
C HIS A 123 -11.68 -0.12 6.95
N TYR A 124 -10.71 0.68 6.49
CA TYR A 124 -10.95 1.80 5.59
C TYR A 124 -11.54 1.34 4.25
N ILE A 125 -10.95 0.33 3.62
CA ILE A 125 -11.38 -0.14 2.32
C ILE A 125 -12.79 -0.75 2.40
N GLU A 126 -13.09 -1.57 3.40
CA GLU A 126 -14.44 -2.11 3.63
C GLU A 126 -15.48 -1.00 3.82
N LYS A 127 -15.12 0.04 4.60
CA LYS A 127 -15.97 1.20 4.79
C LYS A 127 -16.26 1.90 3.46
N TRP A 128 -15.26 2.21 2.67
CA TRP A 128 -15.42 2.87 1.37
C TRP A 128 -16.24 2.02 0.39
N LEU A 129 -15.96 0.73 0.30
CA LEU A 129 -16.70 -0.17 -0.57
C LEU A 129 -18.18 -0.26 -0.21
N ARG A 130 -18.53 -0.19 1.07
CA ARG A 130 -19.90 -0.25 1.57
C ARG A 130 -20.65 1.08 1.44
N GLU A 131 -19.98 2.19 1.79
CA GLU A 131 -20.61 3.50 1.95
C GLU A 131 -20.55 4.36 0.69
N ASP A 132 -19.58 4.13 -0.19
CA ASP A 132 -19.34 4.93 -1.40
C ASP A 132 -19.21 4.07 -2.65
N GLU A 133 -20.28 3.40 -3.03
CA GLU A 133 -20.27 2.53 -4.21
C GLU A 133 -19.89 3.28 -5.49
N LYS A 134 -20.36 4.52 -5.64
CA LYS A 134 -20.11 5.34 -6.84
C LYS A 134 -18.62 5.59 -7.04
N HIS A 135 -17.91 6.02 -6.00
CA HIS A 135 -16.52 6.42 -6.09
C HIS A 135 -15.53 5.26 -5.85
N THR A 136 -16.03 4.06 -5.58
CA THR A 136 -15.22 2.84 -5.49
C THR A 136 -15.44 1.88 -6.67
N ARG A 137 -16.05 2.37 -7.77
CA ARG A 137 -16.32 1.54 -8.95
C ARG A 137 -15.09 1.15 -9.71
N ILE A 138 -14.13 2.06 -9.82
CA ILE A 138 -12.89 1.86 -10.57
C ILE A 138 -11.73 1.92 -9.59
N ILE A 139 -10.84 0.97 -9.73
CA ILE A 139 -9.64 0.84 -8.91
C ILE A 139 -8.41 0.94 -9.81
N GLY A 140 -7.47 1.79 -9.40
CA GLY A 140 -6.11 1.81 -9.88
C GLY A 140 -5.20 1.15 -8.84
N LYS A 141 -4.40 0.19 -9.25
CA LYS A 141 -3.40 -0.46 -8.40
C LYS A 141 -2.03 -0.38 -9.05
N LEU A 142 -1.04 0.08 -8.31
CA LEU A 142 0.34 0.16 -8.72
C LEU A 142 1.30 -0.23 -7.59
N ASP A 143 2.51 -0.57 -7.97
CA ASP A 143 3.61 -0.94 -7.09
C ASP A 143 4.89 -0.30 -7.65
N ILE A 144 5.73 0.28 -6.79
CA ILE A 144 6.99 0.90 -7.19
C ILE A 144 8.04 -0.18 -7.38
N ARG A 145 8.73 -0.14 -8.51
CA ARG A 145 9.73 -1.16 -8.87
C ARG A 145 10.95 -1.03 -7.97
N HIS A 146 11.35 -2.13 -7.32
CA HIS A 146 12.54 -2.18 -6.45
C HIS A 146 12.66 -1.01 -5.47
N PHE A 147 11.54 -0.59 -4.88
CA PHE A 147 11.40 0.67 -4.16
C PHE A 147 12.57 0.95 -3.22
N PHE A 148 12.82 0.09 -2.25
CA PHE A 148 13.88 0.32 -1.26
C PHE A 148 15.28 0.44 -1.88
N GLN A 149 15.60 -0.38 -2.88
CA GLN A 149 16.89 -0.35 -3.57
C GLN A 149 17.03 0.84 -4.52
N SER A 150 15.92 1.42 -4.97
CA SER A 150 15.91 2.51 -5.94
C SER A 150 15.81 3.90 -5.31
N VAL A 151 15.79 4.01 -3.98
CA VAL A 151 15.77 5.31 -3.31
C VAL A 151 17.12 6.00 -3.52
N ASP A 152 17.10 7.16 -4.15
CA ASP A 152 18.26 8.02 -4.35
C ASP A 152 18.57 8.75 -3.02
N HIS A 153 19.82 8.61 -2.53
CA HIS A 153 20.26 9.17 -1.25
C HIS A 153 20.22 10.70 -1.25
N ASP A 154 20.63 11.33 -2.36
CA ASP A 154 20.67 12.78 -2.44
C ASP A 154 19.27 13.36 -2.40
N ILE A 155 18.33 12.76 -3.14
CA ILE A 155 16.91 13.16 -3.11
C ILE A 155 16.32 12.97 -1.70
N LEU A 156 16.63 11.87 -1.02
CA LEU A 156 16.15 11.61 0.33
C LEU A 156 16.73 12.61 1.34
N LYS A 157 18.05 12.83 1.30
CA LYS A 157 18.73 13.82 2.17
C LYS A 157 18.20 15.24 1.90
N ASP A 158 18.05 15.62 0.65
CA ASP A 158 17.45 16.90 0.28
C ASP A 158 16.05 17.09 0.87
N TRP A 159 15.23 16.04 0.83
CA TRP A 159 13.90 16.06 1.43
C TRP A 159 13.96 16.20 2.96
N ILE A 160 14.83 15.45 3.61
CA ILE A 160 15.07 15.54 5.05
C ILE A 160 15.54 16.96 5.40
N HIS A 161 16.50 17.52 4.68
CA HIS A 161 17.06 18.86 4.93
C HIS A 161 16.05 19.99 4.70
N LYS A 162 15.15 19.84 3.73
CA LYS A 162 14.04 20.78 3.53
C LYS A 162 13.05 20.79 4.70
N LYS A 163 12.87 19.66 5.36
CA LYS A 163 11.90 19.48 6.44
C LYS A 163 12.50 19.66 7.83
N ILE A 164 13.78 19.36 8.01
CA ILE A 164 14.46 19.32 9.30
C ILE A 164 15.66 20.26 9.28
N ARG A 165 15.69 21.19 10.22
CA ARG A 165 16.80 22.15 10.37
C ARG A 165 18.09 21.43 10.77
N PRO A 166 19.26 22.06 10.51
CA PRO A 166 20.55 21.54 10.96
C PRO A 166 20.57 21.19 12.44
N GLY A 167 21.17 20.06 12.77
CA GLY A 167 21.31 19.55 14.13
C GLY A 167 21.93 18.14 14.14
N LYS A 168 22.37 17.67 15.29
CA LYS A 168 23.10 16.42 15.46
C LYS A 168 22.28 15.20 15.00
N ILE A 169 20.99 15.18 15.27
CA ILE A 169 20.12 14.08 14.85
C ILE A 169 19.96 14.04 13.33
N ARG A 170 19.90 15.20 12.65
CA ARG A 170 19.89 15.24 11.19
C ARG A 170 21.18 14.68 10.62
N ASP A 171 22.32 15.05 11.21
CA ASP A 171 23.65 14.54 10.78
C ASP A 171 23.74 13.01 11.00
N VAL A 172 23.18 12.49 12.09
CA VAL A 172 23.04 11.04 12.32
C VAL A 172 22.21 10.37 11.22
N CYS A 173 21.12 11.02 10.76
CA CYS A 173 20.31 10.47 9.66
C CYS A 173 21.10 10.42 8.35
N ASP A 174 21.87 11.47 8.05
CA ASP A 174 22.73 11.50 6.85
C ASP A 174 23.78 10.38 6.91
N LEU A 175 24.43 10.20 8.06
CA LEU A 175 25.40 9.11 8.27
C LEU A 175 24.74 7.73 8.11
N ILE A 176 23.53 7.52 8.60
CA ILE A 176 22.80 6.25 8.44
C ILE A 176 22.50 5.98 6.96
N ILE A 177 22.12 7.02 6.20
CA ILE A 177 21.82 6.90 4.77
C ILE A 177 23.13 6.61 4.00
N ASP A 178 24.19 7.33 4.27
CA ASP A 178 25.50 7.18 3.61
C ASP A 178 26.26 5.92 4.06
N GLY A 179 25.82 5.27 5.12
CA GLY A 179 26.38 3.99 5.61
C GLY A 179 26.15 2.79 4.70
N VAL A 180 25.45 2.97 3.57
CA VAL A 180 25.23 1.96 2.53
C VAL A 180 25.47 2.59 1.16
N GLU A 181 25.82 1.77 0.17
CA GLU A 181 26.18 2.28 -1.15
C GLU A 181 24.97 2.79 -1.93
N GLU A 182 23.82 2.08 -1.86
CA GLU A 182 22.63 2.38 -2.64
C GLU A 182 21.36 2.07 -1.87
N GLY A 183 20.34 2.89 -2.06
CA GLY A 183 18.99 2.65 -1.60
C GLY A 183 18.82 2.65 -0.08
N LEU A 184 17.72 2.08 0.36
CA LEU A 184 17.40 1.87 1.77
C LEU A 184 17.43 0.36 2.08
N PRO A 185 18.30 -0.10 2.97
CA PRO A 185 18.45 -1.53 3.25
C PRO A 185 17.19 -2.11 3.89
N LEU A 186 16.77 -3.26 3.40
CA LEU A 186 15.83 -4.09 4.14
C LEU A 186 16.52 -4.60 5.41
N GLY A 187 15.92 -4.32 6.58
CA GLY A 187 16.47 -4.67 7.89
C GLY A 187 16.86 -3.47 8.74
N PHE A 188 17.03 -2.29 8.15
CA PHE A 188 17.19 -1.05 8.91
C PHE A 188 15.82 -0.55 9.40
N TYR A 189 15.76 -0.19 10.67
CA TYR A 189 14.54 0.38 11.24
C TYR A 189 14.18 1.73 10.63
N THR A 190 15.17 2.53 10.27
CA THR A 190 15.02 3.82 9.61
C THR A 190 14.47 3.71 8.18
N SER A 191 14.78 2.64 7.43
CA SER A 191 14.40 2.51 6.03
C SER A 191 12.90 2.65 5.80
N GLN A 192 12.07 2.06 6.65
CA GLN A 192 10.63 2.14 6.55
C GLN A 192 10.08 3.54 6.88
N TRP A 193 10.72 4.26 7.79
CA TRP A 193 10.34 5.61 8.15
C TRP A 193 10.76 6.61 7.08
N PHE A 194 11.98 6.50 6.59
CA PHE A 194 12.53 7.37 5.55
C PHE A 194 11.77 7.19 4.23
N SER A 195 11.44 5.95 3.86
CA SER A 195 10.65 5.69 2.66
C SER A 195 9.23 6.26 2.73
N ASN A 196 8.56 6.15 3.87
CA ASN A 196 7.27 6.79 4.08
C ASN A 196 7.37 8.31 4.07
N PHE A 197 8.44 8.88 4.64
CA PHE A 197 8.69 10.31 4.65
C PHE A 197 8.95 10.87 3.24
N LEU A 198 9.74 10.16 2.45
CA LEU A 198 10.04 10.51 1.07
C LEU A 198 8.78 10.60 0.20
N LEU A 199 7.84 9.67 0.39
CA LEU A 199 6.62 9.59 -0.43
C LEU A 199 5.47 10.50 0.05
N GLN A 200 5.62 11.27 1.13
CA GLN A 200 4.57 12.21 1.59
C GLN A 200 4.08 13.18 0.48
N PRO A 201 4.95 13.80 -0.33
CA PRO A 201 4.48 14.68 -1.40
C PRO A 201 3.62 13.97 -2.44
N LEU A 202 3.93 12.69 -2.72
CA LEU A 202 3.10 11.87 -3.60
C LEU A 202 1.70 11.62 -3.00
N ASP A 203 1.63 11.34 -1.69
CA ASP A 203 0.35 11.14 -1.00
C ASP A 203 -0.53 12.40 -1.11
N HIS A 204 0.07 13.59 -0.94
CA HIS A 204 -0.61 14.87 -1.09
C HIS A 204 -1.06 15.11 -2.53
N LEU A 205 -0.20 14.86 -3.53
CA LEU A 205 -0.58 14.95 -4.94
C LEU A 205 -1.80 14.09 -5.24
N ILE A 206 -1.78 12.82 -4.80
CA ILE A 206 -2.88 11.88 -5.07
C ILE A 206 -4.19 12.38 -4.44
N MET A 207 -4.14 12.86 -3.20
CA MET A 207 -5.34 13.24 -2.44
C MET A 207 -5.87 14.62 -2.82
N GLU A 208 -4.99 15.58 -3.13
CA GLU A 208 -5.35 16.99 -3.25
C GLU A 208 -5.47 17.43 -4.71
N GLU A 209 -4.73 16.83 -5.66
CA GLU A 209 -4.64 17.32 -7.03
C GLU A 209 -5.23 16.35 -8.08
N LEU A 210 -5.14 15.03 -7.88
CA LEU A 210 -5.53 14.06 -8.92
C LEU A 210 -7.00 13.67 -8.91
N HIS A 211 -7.82 14.31 -8.07
CA HIS A 211 -9.28 14.09 -8.00
C HIS A 211 -9.69 12.62 -7.79
N VAL A 212 -8.84 11.84 -7.12
CA VAL A 212 -9.20 10.50 -6.69
C VAL A 212 -10.06 10.58 -5.43
N SER A 213 -11.03 9.69 -5.31
CA SER A 213 -11.99 9.75 -4.20
C SER A 213 -11.42 9.15 -2.93
N HIS A 214 -10.67 8.06 -3.05
CA HIS A 214 -10.03 7.37 -1.94
C HIS A 214 -8.69 6.81 -2.37
N MET A 215 -7.73 6.75 -1.44
CA MET A 215 -6.44 6.10 -1.65
C MET A 215 -6.02 5.32 -0.40
N ALA A 216 -5.24 4.27 -0.58
CA ALA A 216 -4.52 3.58 0.48
C ALA A 216 -3.11 3.22 -0.01
N ARG A 217 -2.10 3.47 0.83
CA ARG A 217 -0.72 3.12 0.53
C ARG A 217 -0.15 2.22 1.63
N TYR A 218 0.42 1.10 1.21
CA TYR A 218 1.17 0.20 2.08
C TYR A 218 2.60 0.08 1.56
N MET A 219 3.49 0.93 2.07
CA MET A 219 4.86 1.13 1.55
C MET A 219 4.83 1.54 0.07
N ASP A 220 5.27 0.66 -0.81
CA ASP A 220 5.34 0.79 -2.27
C ASP A 220 4.07 0.37 -3.01
N ASP A 221 3.16 -0.34 -2.37
CA ASP A 221 1.89 -0.79 -2.96
C ASP A 221 0.81 0.29 -2.73
N ILE A 222 0.29 0.86 -3.81
CA ILE A 222 -0.66 1.98 -3.80
C ILE A 222 -1.93 1.58 -4.52
N VAL A 223 -3.06 1.88 -3.89
CA VAL A 223 -4.40 1.69 -4.46
C VAL A 223 -5.15 3.00 -4.42
N ILE A 224 -5.74 3.38 -5.56
CA ILE A 224 -6.60 4.55 -5.71
C ILE A 224 -7.97 4.15 -6.23
N PHE A 225 -9.00 4.90 -5.84
CA PHE A 225 -10.38 4.60 -6.17
C PHE A 225 -11.07 5.82 -6.81
N GLY A 226 -12.01 5.57 -7.70
CA GLY A 226 -12.81 6.61 -8.32
C GLY A 226 -14.00 6.09 -9.09
N ALA A 227 -14.84 7.02 -9.56
CA ALA A 227 -16.05 6.71 -10.31
C ALA A 227 -15.80 6.48 -11.80
N ASN A 228 -14.71 7.04 -12.35
CA ASN A 228 -14.48 7.12 -13.79
C ASN A 228 -13.14 6.49 -14.18
N LYS A 229 -13.19 5.56 -15.14
CA LYS A 229 -12.00 4.84 -15.61
C LYS A 229 -10.96 5.76 -16.25
N LYS A 230 -11.38 6.79 -16.99
CA LYS A 230 -10.45 7.75 -17.64
C LYS A 230 -9.71 8.59 -16.60
N VAL A 231 -10.41 9.03 -15.53
CA VAL A 231 -9.81 9.79 -14.43
C VAL A 231 -8.76 8.95 -13.72
N ILE A 232 -9.07 7.68 -13.41
CA ILE A 232 -8.13 6.79 -12.75
C ILE A 232 -6.92 6.48 -13.65
N HIS A 233 -7.10 6.28 -14.96
CA HIS A 233 -5.96 6.12 -15.87
C HIS A 233 -5.06 7.37 -15.88
N ALA A 234 -5.64 8.55 -16.01
CA ALA A 234 -4.88 9.81 -15.99
C ALA A 234 -4.14 10.01 -14.64
N ALA A 235 -4.78 9.65 -13.51
CA ALA A 235 -4.14 9.70 -12.21
C ALA A 235 -2.95 8.71 -12.12
N MET A 236 -3.09 7.49 -12.66
CA MET A 236 -2.00 6.50 -12.68
C MET A 236 -0.79 6.98 -13.51
N GLU A 237 -1.04 7.60 -14.65
CA GLU A 237 0.01 8.19 -15.51
C GLU A 237 0.68 9.39 -14.82
N ALA A 238 -0.10 10.24 -14.16
CA ALA A 238 0.42 11.37 -13.40
C ALA A 238 1.29 10.92 -12.20
N ILE A 239 0.89 9.86 -11.50
CA ILE A 239 1.66 9.25 -10.41
C ILE A 239 3.01 8.72 -10.94
N ASP A 240 3.01 7.98 -12.06
CA ASP A 240 4.23 7.43 -12.65
C ASP A 240 5.21 8.55 -13.05
N LEU A 241 4.69 9.58 -13.74
CA LEU A 241 5.47 10.75 -14.12
C LEU A 241 6.03 11.52 -12.91
N TYR A 242 5.22 11.69 -11.87
CA TYR A 242 5.63 12.37 -10.65
C TYR A 242 6.73 11.61 -9.90
N LEU A 243 6.60 10.31 -9.77
CA LEU A 243 7.60 9.43 -9.17
C LEU A 243 8.92 9.51 -9.91
N TRP A 244 8.89 9.49 -11.24
CA TRP A 244 10.10 9.62 -12.06
C TRP A 244 10.76 10.99 -11.92
N ASN A 245 9.99 12.06 -12.08
CA ASN A 245 10.52 13.42 -12.11
C ASN A 245 11.07 13.90 -10.76
N ASN A 246 10.44 13.49 -9.64
CA ASN A 246 10.80 13.99 -8.31
C ASN A 246 11.67 13.02 -7.51
N PHE A 247 11.56 11.72 -7.76
CA PHE A 247 12.23 10.71 -6.93
C PHE A 247 13.08 9.73 -7.74
N ARG A 248 13.08 9.82 -9.09
CA ARG A 248 13.71 8.85 -10.00
C ARG A 248 13.22 7.41 -9.78
N LEU A 249 12.05 7.26 -9.20
CA LEU A 249 11.39 5.99 -8.96
C LEU A 249 10.54 5.58 -10.15
N GLN A 250 10.45 4.27 -10.43
CA GLN A 250 9.68 3.72 -11.54
C GLN A 250 8.54 2.86 -11.02
N VAL A 251 7.37 3.02 -11.62
CA VAL A 251 6.25 2.11 -11.41
C VAL A 251 6.48 0.80 -12.16
N LYS A 252 6.06 -0.33 -11.60
CA LYS A 252 6.06 -1.61 -12.31
C LYS A 252 5.13 -1.54 -13.52
N LYS A 253 5.56 -2.09 -14.66
CA LYS A 253 4.80 -2.08 -15.92
C LYS A 253 3.44 -2.78 -15.86
N ASN A 254 3.19 -3.60 -14.85
CA ASN A 254 1.97 -4.36 -14.65
C ASN A 254 0.94 -3.66 -13.75
N TRP A 255 1.00 -2.34 -13.62
CA TRP A 255 -0.06 -1.59 -12.94
C TRP A 255 -1.42 -1.80 -13.63
N GLN A 256 -2.50 -1.66 -12.89
CA GLN A 256 -3.81 -2.10 -13.34
C GLN A 256 -4.88 -1.06 -13.03
N VAL A 257 -5.79 -0.87 -14.00
CA VAL A 257 -7.06 -0.16 -13.77
C VAL A 257 -8.20 -1.09 -14.12
N PHE A 258 -9.03 -1.38 -13.15
CA PHE A 258 -10.12 -2.34 -13.31
C PHE A 258 -11.39 -1.88 -12.59
N ARG A 259 -12.51 -2.49 -12.98
CA ARG A 259 -13.78 -2.27 -12.30
C ARG A 259 -13.87 -3.19 -11.09
N MET A 260 -14.21 -2.60 -9.94
CA MET A 260 -14.53 -3.34 -8.72
C MET A 260 -15.69 -4.30 -8.98
N GLU A 261 -15.66 -5.42 -8.30
CA GLU A 261 -16.73 -6.42 -8.35
C GLU A 261 -18.10 -5.78 -8.07
N TYR A 262 -19.07 -6.17 -8.86
CA TYR A 262 -20.48 -5.79 -8.70
C TYR A 262 -21.37 -6.92 -9.19
N THR A 263 -22.56 -6.99 -8.63
CA THR A 263 -23.54 -8.02 -8.97
C THR A 263 -24.66 -7.40 -9.78
N THR A 264 -25.12 -8.13 -10.81
CA THR A 264 -26.33 -7.81 -11.55
C THR A 264 -27.28 -9.00 -11.50
N THR A 265 -28.57 -8.72 -11.48
CA THR A 265 -29.57 -9.75 -11.78
C THR A 265 -29.71 -9.83 -13.28
N GLU A 266 -29.51 -11.00 -13.81
CA GLU A 266 -29.72 -11.33 -15.23
C GLU A 266 -30.75 -12.44 -15.29
N TYR A 267 -31.41 -12.58 -16.43
CA TYR A 267 -32.45 -13.58 -16.60
C TYR A 267 -32.02 -14.62 -17.64
N ALA A 268 -32.08 -15.88 -17.26
CA ALA A 268 -32.06 -16.98 -18.22
C ALA A 268 -33.47 -17.12 -18.80
N ILE A 269 -33.63 -16.82 -20.07
CA ILE A 269 -34.90 -16.92 -20.76
C ILE A 269 -34.91 -18.20 -21.55
N GLU A 270 -35.88 -19.06 -21.26
CA GLU A 270 -36.16 -20.29 -22.00
C GLU A 270 -37.49 -20.10 -22.75
N CYS A 271 -37.45 -20.11 -24.08
CA CYS A 271 -38.62 -20.06 -24.92
C CYS A 271 -38.82 -21.38 -25.62
N GLU A 272 -40.07 -21.75 -25.92
CA GLU A 272 -40.41 -22.97 -26.61
C GLU A 272 -39.85 -23.06 -28.02
N LYS A 273 -39.62 -21.91 -28.68
CA LYS A 273 -39.07 -21.86 -30.04
C LYS A 273 -37.88 -20.87 -30.14
N LEU A 274 -36.84 -21.29 -30.83
CA LEU A 274 -35.65 -20.48 -31.10
C LEU A 274 -35.97 -19.18 -31.86
N ALA A 275 -37.00 -19.20 -32.72
CA ALA A 275 -37.49 -18.01 -33.42
C ALA A 275 -38.03 -16.94 -32.48
N ASN A 276 -38.67 -17.31 -31.38
CA ASN A 276 -39.20 -16.37 -30.37
C ASN A 276 -38.09 -15.69 -29.60
N LEU A 277 -36.99 -16.39 -29.31
CA LEU A 277 -35.79 -15.79 -28.71
C LEU A 277 -35.15 -14.75 -29.62
N TYR A 278 -35.15 -14.98 -30.91
CA TYR A 278 -34.61 -14.05 -31.90
C TYR A 278 -35.47 -12.77 -31.99
N GLU A 279 -36.77 -12.89 -32.02
CA GLU A 279 -37.69 -11.75 -32.01
C GLU A 279 -37.57 -10.94 -30.69
N LEU A 280 -37.48 -11.60 -29.56
CA LEU A 280 -37.20 -10.95 -28.28
C LEU A 280 -35.89 -10.16 -28.30
N SER A 281 -34.84 -10.71 -28.92
CA SER A 281 -33.54 -10.04 -29.04
C SER A 281 -33.59 -8.78 -29.88
N LYS A 282 -34.47 -8.73 -30.92
CA LYS A 282 -34.65 -7.55 -31.79
C LYS A 282 -35.44 -6.43 -31.11
N ALA A 283 -36.36 -6.76 -30.22
CA ALA A 283 -37.20 -5.80 -29.52
C ALA A 283 -36.45 -4.99 -28.47
N LEU A 284 -35.29 -5.47 -28.01
CA LEU A 284 -34.49 -4.80 -27.02
C LEU A 284 -33.62 -3.67 -27.64
N PRO A 285 -33.47 -2.52 -26.99
CA PRO A 285 -32.65 -1.42 -27.47
C PRO A 285 -31.23 -1.87 -27.82
N VAL A 286 -30.63 -1.32 -28.88
CA VAL A 286 -29.29 -1.71 -29.38
C VAL A 286 -28.18 -1.71 -28.31
N LYS A 287 -28.30 -0.85 -27.31
CA LYS A 287 -27.38 -0.78 -26.13
C LYS A 287 -27.52 -1.98 -25.19
N HIS A 288 -28.60 -2.75 -25.30
CA HIS A 288 -28.94 -3.89 -24.45
C HIS A 288 -29.10 -5.17 -25.27
N ARG A 289 -28.56 -5.20 -26.51
CA ARG A 289 -28.55 -6.42 -27.32
C ARG A 289 -27.94 -7.56 -26.56
N LEU A 290 -28.77 -8.53 -26.33
CA LEU A 290 -28.53 -9.74 -25.57
C LEU A 290 -27.36 -10.51 -26.22
N LYS A 291 -26.27 -10.71 -25.50
CA LYS A 291 -25.27 -11.69 -25.90
C LYS A 291 -25.87 -13.08 -25.71
N MET A 292 -26.06 -13.79 -26.82
CA MET A 292 -26.42 -15.20 -26.77
C MET A 292 -25.22 -16.01 -26.25
N TYR A 293 -25.39 -16.67 -25.13
CA TYR A 293 -24.44 -17.65 -24.65
C TYR A 293 -24.94 -19.04 -25.03
N LYS A 294 -24.17 -19.78 -25.84
CA LYS A 294 -24.38 -21.19 -26.09
C LYS A 294 -23.88 -22.01 -24.89
N GLY A 295 -24.76 -22.29 -23.95
CA GLY A 295 -24.54 -23.40 -23.01
C GLY A 295 -24.77 -24.77 -23.71
N ARG A 296 -24.27 -25.86 -23.12
CA ARG A 296 -24.36 -27.23 -23.74
C ARG A 296 -25.77 -27.68 -24.11
N ARG A 297 -26.84 -27.07 -23.61
CA ARG A 297 -28.25 -27.39 -23.90
C ARG A 297 -29.24 -26.22 -23.88
N LYS A 298 -28.85 -24.99 -23.55
CA LYS A 298 -29.78 -23.83 -23.41
C LYS A 298 -29.15 -22.57 -24.00
N ILE A 299 -29.96 -21.77 -24.70
CA ILE A 299 -29.61 -20.45 -25.17
C ILE A 299 -30.11 -19.47 -24.13
N PHE A 300 -29.22 -18.67 -23.54
CA PHE A 300 -29.54 -17.68 -22.54
C PHE A 300 -29.57 -16.29 -23.15
N LEU A 301 -30.63 -15.54 -22.87
CA LEU A 301 -30.72 -14.12 -23.16
C LEU A 301 -30.44 -13.34 -21.89
N LYS A 302 -29.54 -12.37 -21.98
CA LYS A 302 -29.12 -11.54 -20.90
C LYS A 302 -29.99 -10.29 -20.83
N ALA A 303 -30.99 -10.27 -19.97
CA ALA A 303 -31.80 -9.09 -19.68
C ALA A 303 -31.39 -8.50 -18.32
N THR A 304 -31.34 -7.18 -18.23
CA THR A 304 -31.14 -6.46 -16.95
C THR A 304 -32.49 -6.03 -16.40
N ALA A 305 -32.55 -5.75 -15.10
CA ALA A 305 -33.76 -5.25 -14.42
C ALA A 305 -34.47 -4.05 -15.13
N ARG A 306 -33.73 -3.29 -15.95
CA ARG A 306 -34.31 -2.20 -16.76
C ARG A 306 -35.21 -2.68 -17.91
N ASN A 307 -35.16 -3.95 -18.23
CA ASN A 307 -35.89 -4.55 -19.35
C ASN A 307 -36.94 -5.55 -18.87
N GLU A 308 -37.22 -5.63 -17.57
CA GLU A 308 -38.19 -6.57 -16.99
C GLU A 308 -39.57 -6.44 -17.65
N ASN A 309 -40.10 -5.24 -17.76
CA ASN A 309 -41.41 -5.02 -18.36
C ASN A 309 -41.51 -5.50 -19.82
N VAL A 310 -40.46 -5.25 -20.62
CA VAL A 310 -40.40 -5.68 -22.02
C VAL A 310 -40.28 -7.20 -22.10
N MET A 311 -39.55 -7.80 -21.19
CA MET A 311 -39.36 -9.24 -21.09
C MET A 311 -40.69 -9.93 -20.74
N ASP A 312 -41.41 -9.42 -19.74
CA ASP A 312 -42.69 -9.95 -19.29
C ASP A 312 -43.78 -9.88 -20.39
N GLU A 313 -43.86 -8.76 -21.14
CA GLU A 313 -44.75 -8.63 -22.32
C GLU A 313 -44.45 -9.68 -23.39
N TYR A 314 -43.15 -9.91 -23.67
CA TYR A 314 -42.73 -10.89 -24.68
C TYR A 314 -42.94 -12.33 -24.25
N LEU A 315 -42.64 -12.65 -22.98
CA LEU A 315 -42.92 -13.98 -22.44
C LEU A 315 -44.41 -14.28 -22.43
N ALA A 316 -45.24 -13.32 -22.10
CA ALA A 316 -46.70 -13.45 -22.16
C ALA A 316 -47.18 -13.71 -23.62
N LYS A 317 -46.56 -13.09 -24.61
CA LYS A 317 -46.95 -13.21 -26.03
C LYS A 317 -46.43 -14.49 -26.69
N TYR A 318 -45.27 -14.94 -26.36
CA TYR A 318 -44.57 -16.03 -27.08
C TYR A 318 -44.36 -17.29 -26.26
N GLY A 319 -44.77 -17.30 -25.01
CA GLY A 319 -44.57 -18.41 -24.07
C GLY A 319 -43.11 -18.51 -23.61
N GLY A 320 -42.87 -19.12 -22.50
CA GLY A 320 -41.56 -19.38 -21.94
C GLY A 320 -41.43 -18.98 -20.47
N THR A 321 -40.23 -19.15 -19.92
CA THR A 321 -39.92 -18.82 -18.53
C THR A 321 -38.65 -17.97 -18.47
N ALA A 322 -38.59 -17.07 -17.48
CA ALA A 322 -37.39 -16.31 -17.17
C ALA A 322 -36.99 -16.59 -15.72
N GLU A 323 -35.82 -17.17 -15.54
CA GLU A 323 -35.25 -17.42 -14.22
C GLU A 323 -34.22 -16.35 -13.89
N PRO A 324 -34.31 -15.66 -12.74
CA PRO A 324 -33.31 -14.71 -12.33
C PRO A 324 -32.01 -15.39 -11.99
N ILE A 325 -30.92 -14.93 -12.58
CA ILE A 325 -29.57 -15.41 -12.32
C ILE A 325 -28.75 -14.25 -11.75
N ARG A 326 -28.16 -14.46 -10.60
CA ARG A 326 -27.23 -13.51 -10.01
C ARG A 326 -25.85 -13.67 -10.69
N MET A 327 -25.41 -12.65 -11.42
CA MET A 327 -24.14 -12.64 -12.13
C MET A 327 -23.18 -11.65 -11.49
N THR A 328 -21.95 -12.12 -11.23
CA THR A 328 -20.88 -11.26 -10.71
C THR A 328 -19.99 -10.82 -11.85
N HIS A 329 -19.70 -9.53 -11.90
CA HIS A 329 -18.86 -8.87 -12.87
C HIS A 329 -17.76 -8.09 -12.20
N GLY A 330 -16.72 -7.70 -12.95
CA GLY A 330 -15.58 -6.98 -12.41
C GLY A 330 -14.61 -7.92 -11.70
N ARG A 331 -13.88 -7.40 -10.75
CA ARG A 331 -12.83 -8.14 -10.06
C ARG A 331 -12.70 -7.67 -8.61
N ALA A 332 -12.41 -8.61 -7.70
CA ALA A 332 -12.02 -8.31 -6.33
C ALA A 332 -10.66 -7.57 -6.30
N LEU A 333 -10.45 -6.76 -5.29
CA LEU A 333 -9.18 -6.09 -5.03
C LEU A 333 -8.33 -6.96 -4.12
N ASP A 334 -7.15 -7.37 -4.60
CA ASP A 334 -6.11 -8.00 -3.79
C ASP A 334 -5.15 -6.93 -3.26
N PHE A 335 -5.13 -6.68 -1.94
CA PHE A 335 -4.28 -5.69 -1.31
C PHE A 335 -3.99 -6.04 0.16
N MET A 336 -2.76 -5.82 0.63
CA MET A 336 -2.33 -6.06 2.03
C MET A 336 -2.62 -7.47 2.57
N GLY A 337 -2.65 -8.48 1.71
CA GLY A 337 -2.94 -9.86 2.12
C GLY A 337 -4.42 -10.20 2.23
N PHE A 338 -5.30 -9.28 1.86
CA PHE A 338 -6.74 -9.47 1.77
C PHE A 338 -7.21 -9.43 0.32
N GLU A 339 -8.31 -10.14 0.07
CA GLU A 339 -9.09 -10.09 -1.16
C GLU A 339 -10.44 -9.43 -0.84
N PHE A 340 -10.63 -8.20 -1.34
CA PHE A 340 -11.83 -7.41 -1.09
C PHE A 340 -12.83 -7.63 -2.20
N HIS A 341 -13.98 -8.18 -1.86
CA HIS A 341 -15.17 -8.24 -2.66
C HIS A 341 -16.11 -7.08 -2.31
N ARG A 342 -17.15 -6.85 -3.11
CA ARG A 342 -18.10 -5.77 -2.80
C ARG A 342 -18.84 -5.99 -1.49
N ASP A 343 -19.14 -7.23 -1.14
CA ASP A 343 -19.98 -7.64 0.00
C ASP A 343 -19.19 -8.30 1.15
N ARG A 344 -17.95 -8.69 0.92
CA ARG A 344 -17.12 -9.40 1.91
C ARG A 344 -15.63 -9.19 1.67
N THR A 345 -14.83 -9.46 2.69
CA THR A 345 -13.37 -9.51 2.60
C THR A 345 -12.87 -10.86 3.11
N VAL A 346 -11.96 -11.47 2.37
CA VAL A 346 -11.35 -12.75 2.73
C VAL A 346 -9.83 -12.62 2.81
N LEU A 347 -9.17 -13.51 3.54
CA LEU A 347 -7.71 -13.61 3.52
C LEU A 347 -7.27 -14.22 2.18
N ARG A 348 -6.17 -13.69 1.64
CA ARG A 348 -5.54 -14.27 0.45
C ARG A 348 -5.15 -15.72 0.69
N LYS A 349 -5.45 -16.61 -0.26
CA LYS A 349 -5.16 -18.05 -0.13
C LYS A 349 -3.72 -18.38 0.24
N SER A 350 -2.74 -17.62 -0.29
CA SER A 350 -1.32 -17.81 0.04
C SER A 350 -0.97 -17.57 1.51
N ILE A 351 -1.78 -16.80 2.24
CA ILE A 351 -1.59 -16.55 3.68
C ILE A 351 -2.25 -17.65 4.53
N MET A 352 -3.31 -18.28 4.02
CA MET A 352 -4.01 -19.35 4.75
C MET A 352 -3.26 -20.71 4.70
N ILE A 353 -2.32 -20.87 3.78
CA ILE A 353 -1.59 -22.13 3.54
C ILE A 353 -0.19 -22.10 4.17
N SER A 354 0.27 -20.93 4.63
CA SER A 354 1.54 -20.75 5.35
C SER A 354 1.35 -20.86 6.86
#